data_b782ee0847764a14819789f2231fcfed
#
_entry.id   b782ee0847764a14819789f2231fcfed
#
_cell.length_a   1.000
_cell.length_b   1.000
_cell.length_c   1.000
_cell.angle_alpha   90.00
_cell.angle_beta   90.00
_cell.angle_gamma   90.00
#
_symmetry.space_group_name_H-M   'P 1'
#
loop_
_entity.id
_entity.type
_entity.pdbx_description
1 polymer ?
#
loop_
_entity_poly.entity_id
_entity_poly.type
_entity_poly.pdbx_seq_one_letter_code
_entity_poly.pdbx_strand_id
1 'polypeptide(L)'
;ELTINYQGNTADIVASGIVPGWSETKKFTLSGKNTTKTNEFHTDNNLYYKIILAIDNNTFSEGALTYSLAKDSTSSTNGKMADEASGTINQSGNQIIGYGYFSETSTFVDHIYNLTISFPSTEYDQSADNGKSFAAHVTIGEGKQTISEYISKLDLTYNGLEIDDTTDKNLRYVGASPKNYLKFNNETWRIIGVFNNITTIDKLGNEKTESLVKIIRNDSLGDYSWDSSESTINYGYGINEWSQADLMTELNNDYINPNPTSSTTLWFNGENNAKNGSYDYIKNIKSSSLDKIAKVRWNLGGYNTYSVSVLNMYNAERGTLHISNPSDGITRKNTWDGKIALMYPSDYGYASTDTACRDNMSSSTNDVSNCKNENWLFNSAYQWILSPYSSNGLNVFDVDLDGRIHDYLASGAYGVRPALFLKSDVVIAGGTGESIENAYTLE
;
A
#
# COMPACT_ATOMS: atom_id res chain seq x y z
N GLU A 1 9.16 -13.04 -25.92
CA GLU A 1 10.61 -12.85 -25.78
C GLU A 1 10.94 -11.36 -25.92
N LEU A 2 11.64 -10.81 -24.94
CA LEU A 2 12.10 -9.41 -24.92
C LEU A 2 13.62 -9.36 -24.85
N THR A 3 14.21 -8.45 -25.62
CA THR A 3 15.64 -8.14 -25.55
C THR A 3 15.86 -6.63 -25.57
N ILE A 4 16.98 -6.17 -25.03
CA ILE A 4 17.40 -4.78 -25.07
C ILE A 4 18.81 -4.68 -25.68
N ASN A 5 19.01 -3.74 -26.60
CA ASN A 5 20.28 -3.44 -27.21
C ASN A 5 20.59 -1.95 -27.08
N TYR A 6 21.85 -1.62 -26.85
CA TYR A 6 22.29 -0.25 -26.62
C TYR A 6 23.20 0.24 -27.72
N GLN A 7 23.03 1.49 -28.11
CA GLN A 7 24.00 2.16 -28.97
C GLN A 7 25.35 2.25 -28.24
N GLY A 8 26.41 1.80 -28.89
CA GLY A 8 27.74 1.73 -28.28
C GLY A 8 27.98 0.50 -27.38
N ASN A 9 27.05 -0.49 -27.38
CA ASN A 9 27.15 -1.75 -26.63
C ASN A 9 27.36 -1.62 -25.13
N THR A 10 26.94 -0.52 -24.53
CA THR A 10 26.94 -0.31 -23.08
C THR A 10 25.59 0.19 -22.55
N ALA A 11 25.12 -0.44 -21.53
CA ALA A 11 23.92 0.00 -20.80
C ALA A 11 24.16 1.24 -19.93
N ASP A 12 25.42 1.46 -19.55
CA ASP A 12 25.80 2.42 -18.51
C ASP A 12 25.71 3.86 -19.00
N ILE A 13 25.21 4.72 -18.12
CA ILE A 13 25.23 6.17 -18.20
C ILE A 13 26.01 6.65 -16.98
N VAL A 14 27.18 7.23 -17.22
CA VAL A 14 28.09 7.67 -16.14
C VAL A 14 28.43 9.14 -16.34
N ALA A 15 28.23 9.94 -15.31
CA ALA A 15 28.58 11.35 -15.30
C ALA A 15 29.38 11.71 -14.05
N SER A 16 30.50 12.37 -14.21
CA SER A 16 31.32 12.93 -13.14
C SER A 16 31.96 14.23 -13.58
N GLY A 17 32.12 15.17 -12.66
CA GLY A 17 32.70 16.48 -12.98
C GLY A 17 31.87 17.31 -13.97
N ILE A 18 30.58 17.03 -14.08
CA ILE A 18 29.66 17.76 -14.94
C ILE A 18 29.25 19.08 -14.29
N VAL A 19 28.85 20.02 -15.10
CA VAL A 19 28.41 21.35 -14.69
C VAL A 19 26.96 21.61 -15.10
N PRO A 20 26.25 22.55 -14.47
CA PRO A 20 24.92 22.94 -14.89
C PRO A 20 24.85 23.24 -16.41
N GLY A 21 23.81 22.73 -17.06
CA GLY A 21 23.65 22.74 -18.51
C GLY A 21 24.14 21.46 -19.23
N TRP A 22 24.73 20.54 -18.50
CA TRP A 22 25.15 19.23 -19.08
C TRP A 22 23.96 18.36 -19.42
N SER A 23 24.08 17.62 -20.53
CA SER A 23 23.15 16.54 -20.87
C SER A 23 23.85 15.45 -21.70
N GLU A 24 23.36 14.23 -21.59
CA GLU A 24 23.80 13.08 -22.38
C GLU A 24 22.58 12.28 -22.84
N THR A 25 22.58 11.83 -24.10
CA THR A 25 21.49 11.02 -24.66
C THR A 25 21.99 9.61 -24.96
N LYS A 26 21.25 8.63 -24.45
CA LYS A 26 21.43 7.21 -24.69
C LYS A 26 20.33 6.68 -25.60
N LYS A 27 20.71 6.18 -26.78
CA LYS A 27 19.77 5.48 -27.65
C LYS A 27 19.79 3.98 -27.34
N PHE A 28 18.62 3.38 -27.21
CA PHE A 28 18.48 1.94 -27.00
C PHE A 28 17.27 1.38 -27.76
N THR A 29 17.32 0.09 -28.06
CA THR A 29 16.31 -0.63 -28.81
C THR A 29 15.77 -1.77 -27.97
N LEU A 30 14.46 -1.80 -27.80
CA LEU A 30 13.72 -2.94 -27.25
C LEU A 30 13.21 -3.77 -28.43
N SER A 31 13.62 -5.01 -28.50
CA SER A 31 13.15 -5.94 -29.53
C SER A 31 12.23 -6.97 -28.89
N GLY A 32 11.01 -7.07 -29.41
CA GLY A 32 9.99 -7.99 -28.92
C GLY A 32 9.55 -8.98 -30.00
N LYS A 33 9.40 -10.24 -29.57
CA LYS A 33 8.74 -11.30 -30.32
C LYS A 33 7.68 -11.94 -29.44
N ASN A 34 6.43 -11.92 -29.88
CA ASN A 34 5.31 -12.39 -29.12
C ASN A 34 4.49 -13.43 -29.88
N THR A 35 4.78 -14.69 -29.61
CA THR A 35 4.06 -15.84 -30.19
C THR A 35 3.06 -16.45 -29.21
N THR A 36 2.82 -15.79 -28.07
CA THR A 36 1.91 -16.26 -27.03
C THR A 36 0.48 -16.22 -27.54
N LYS A 37 -0.20 -17.35 -27.50
CA LYS A 37 -1.64 -17.43 -27.76
C LYS A 37 -2.40 -17.14 -26.48
N THR A 38 -3.63 -16.60 -26.61
CA THR A 38 -4.56 -16.46 -25.47
C THR A 38 -4.64 -17.76 -24.69
N ASN A 39 -4.50 -17.64 -23.37
CA ASN A 39 -4.88 -18.68 -22.44
C ASN A 39 -5.83 -18.09 -21.40
N GLU A 40 -6.42 -18.93 -20.57
CA GLU A 40 -7.37 -18.53 -19.52
C GLU A 40 -6.82 -17.51 -18.49
N PHE A 41 -5.53 -17.22 -18.53
CA PHE A 41 -4.87 -16.31 -17.59
C PHE A 41 -4.55 -14.93 -18.20
N HIS A 42 -4.71 -14.73 -19.51
CA HIS A 42 -4.44 -13.46 -20.19
C HIS A 42 -5.65 -13.00 -20.98
N THR A 43 -6.14 -11.80 -20.67
CA THR A 43 -7.25 -11.16 -21.36
C THR A 43 -6.88 -10.63 -22.75
N ASP A 44 -5.59 -10.49 -23.01
CA ASP A 44 -5.02 -10.07 -24.29
C ASP A 44 -3.74 -10.85 -24.65
N ASN A 45 -3.31 -10.76 -25.92
CA ASN A 45 -2.11 -11.40 -26.44
C ASN A 45 -0.89 -10.48 -26.45
N ASN A 46 -0.83 -9.46 -25.62
CA ASN A 46 0.25 -8.49 -25.65
C ASN A 46 1.39 -8.89 -24.72
N LEU A 47 2.61 -8.65 -25.18
CA LEU A 47 3.83 -8.79 -24.39
C LEU A 47 4.20 -7.43 -23.80
N TYR A 48 3.81 -7.21 -22.55
CA TYR A 48 4.04 -5.95 -21.84
C TYR A 48 5.47 -5.84 -21.33
N TYR A 49 6.00 -4.62 -21.36
CA TYR A 49 7.32 -4.29 -20.83
C TYR A 49 7.33 -2.97 -20.07
N LYS A 50 8.30 -2.86 -19.18
CA LYS A 50 8.65 -1.65 -18.42
C LYS A 50 10.06 -1.23 -18.80
N ILE A 51 10.26 0.06 -19.01
CA ILE A 51 11.59 0.66 -19.16
C ILE A 51 12.02 1.13 -17.78
N ILE A 52 13.16 0.66 -17.32
CA ILE A 52 13.66 0.89 -15.97
C ILE A 52 15.01 1.60 -16.06
N LEU A 53 15.13 2.75 -15.39
CA LEU A 53 16.39 3.39 -15.08
C LEU A 53 16.85 2.87 -13.71
N ALA A 54 17.83 1.98 -13.72
CA ALA A 54 18.41 1.45 -12.48
C ALA A 54 19.55 2.38 -12.06
N ILE A 55 19.40 3.03 -10.90
CA ILE A 55 20.35 4.00 -10.37
C ILE A 55 21.37 3.27 -9.50
N ASP A 56 22.61 3.18 -10.00
CA ASP A 56 23.72 2.53 -9.32
C ASP A 56 24.38 3.48 -8.30
N ASN A 57 24.44 4.77 -8.65
CA ASN A 57 24.97 5.82 -7.78
C ASN A 57 24.40 7.18 -8.18
N ASN A 58 23.93 7.96 -7.22
CA ASN A 58 23.54 9.35 -7.43
C ASN A 58 23.90 10.15 -6.17
N THR A 59 24.94 10.95 -6.24
CA THR A 59 25.40 11.81 -5.15
C THR A 59 24.98 13.26 -5.31
N PHE A 60 24.27 13.61 -6.40
CA PHE A 60 23.70 14.93 -6.60
C PHE A 60 22.59 15.22 -5.59
N SER A 61 22.26 16.49 -5.39
CA SER A 61 21.13 16.91 -4.58
C SER A 61 19.84 16.33 -5.15
N GLU A 62 18.86 16.08 -4.29
CA GLU A 62 17.54 15.58 -4.71
C GLU A 62 16.91 16.52 -5.73
N GLY A 63 16.45 15.95 -6.86
CA GLY A 63 15.85 16.70 -7.95
C GLY A 63 16.82 17.46 -8.86
N ALA A 64 18.13 17.42 -8.62
CA ALA A 64 19.13 18.13 -9.44
C ALA A 64 19.24 17.53 -10.86
N LEU A 65 19.18 16.19 -10.95
CA LEU A 65 19.22 15.50 -12.25
C LEU A 65 17.82 15.19 -12.76
N THR A 66 17.63 15.34 -14.07
CA THR A 66 16.37 15.05 -14.76
C THR A 66 16.57 14.06 -15.90
N TYR A 67 15.50 13.37 -16.28
CA TYR A 67 15.47 12.52 -17.47
C TYR A 67 14.37 12.96 -18.43
N SER A 68 14.56 12.63 -19.70
CA SER A 68 13.56 12.74 -20.76
C SER A 68 13.63 11.50 -21.63
N LEU A 69 12.52 10.79 -21.79
CA LEU A 69 12.37 9.63 -22.66
C LEU A 69 11.59 10.04 -23.91
N ALA A 70 12.17 9.89 -25.08
CA ALA A 70 11.55 10.18 -26.36
C ALA A 70 11.49 8.95 -27.26
N LYS A 71 10.44 8.87 -28.11
CA LYS A 71 10.30 7.83 -29.12
C LYS A 71 11.19 8.15 -30.35
N ASP A 72 11.82 7.14 -30.88
CA ASP A 72 12.51 7.29 -32.16
C ASP A 72 11.54 7.00 -33.33
N SER A 73 11.54 7.84 -34.34
CA SER A 73 10.61 7.77 -35.47
C SER A 73 10.82 6.53 -36.38
N THR A 74 11.93 5.82 -36.23
CA THR A 74 12.23 4.59 -36.99
C THR A 74 11.71 3.33 -36.30
N SER A 75 11.02 3.48 -35.18
CA SER A 75 10.42 2.37 -34.43
C SER A 75 9.34 1.65 -35.22
N SER A 76 9.13 0.37 -34.90
CA SER A 76 7.97 -0.39 -35.36
C SER A 76 6.66 0.22 -34.81
N THR A 77 5.60 0.09 -35.59
CA THR A 77 4.22 0.44 -35.16
C THR A 77 3.47 -0.73 -34.52
N ASN A 78 4.11 -1.89 -34.35
CA ASN A 78 3.50 -3.03 -33.68
C ASN A 78 3.31 -2.76 -32.20
N GLY A 79 2.11 -2.97 -31.69
CA GLY A 79 1.80 -2.75 -30.29
C GLY A 79 1.73 -1.27 -29.89
N LYS A 80 2.20 -0.94 -28.69
CA LYS A 80 2.26 0.43 -28.17
C LYS A 80 3.63 0.71 -27.56
N MET A 81 4.32 1.72 -28.07
CA MET A 81 5.51 2.26 -27.45
C MET A 81 5.16 2.97 -26.12
N ALA A 82 6.10 2.97 -25.20
CA ALA A 82 5.98 3.80 -24.00
C ALA A 82 5.78 5.26 -24.41
N ASP A 83 4.91 5.94 -23.68
CA ASP A 83 4.67 7.38 -23.91
C ASP A 83 5.93 8.18 -23.58
N GLU A 84 6.10 9.31 -24.23
CA GLU A 84 7.16 10.26 -23.90
C GLU A 84 6.99 10.71 -22.44
N ALA A 85 8.09 10.75 -21.72
CA ALA A 85 8.07 11.06 -20.28
C ALA A 85 9.29 11.90 -19.90
N SER A 86 9.13 12.69 -18.85
CA SER A 86 10.22 13.43 -18.22
C SER A 86 9.99 13.54 -16.72
N GLY A 87 11.06 13.73 -15.98
CA GLY A 87 10.96 13.89 -14.53
C GLY A 87 12.33 14.00 -13.88
N THR A 88 12.34 14.09 -12.56
CA THR A 88 13.55 14.05 -11.75
C THR A 88 14.05 12.61 -11.59
N ILE A 89 15.34 12.46 -11.36
CA ILE A 89 15.97 11.16 -11.16
C ILE A 89 16.04 10.88 -9.66
N ASN A 90 15.62 9.67 -9.25
CA ASN A 90 15.69 9.22 -7.87
C ASN A 90 17.14 9.15 -7.36
N GLN A 91 17.32 9.16 -6.04
CA GLN A 91 18.64 9.04 -5.42
C GLN A 91 19.22 7.62 -5.54
N SER A 92 18.37 6.60 -5.61
CA SER A 92 18.78 5.20 -5.70
C SER A 92 17.63 4.31 -6.19
N GLY A 93 17.95 3.07 -6.50
CA GLY A 93 16.98 2.01 -6.83
C GLY A 93 16.52 2.04 -8.29
N ASN A 94 15.46 1.32 -8.57
CA ASN A 94 14.89 1.18 -9.90
C ASN A 94 13.76 2.20 -10.10
N GLN A 95 13.93 3.08 -11.07
CA GLN A 95 12.92 4.06 -11.47
C GLN A 95 12.30 3.63 -12.80
N ILE A 96 10.98 3.33 -12.80
CA ILE A 96 10.28 2.99 -14.03
C ILE A 96 9.96 4.28 -14.76
N ILE A 97 10.43 4.40 -16.01
CA ILE A 97 10.31 5.59 -16.85
C ILE A 97 9.39 5.42 -18.06
N GLY A 98 8.90 4.21 -18.31
CA GLY A 98 7.96 3.97 -19.41
C GLY A 98 7.34 2.58 -19.38
N TYR A 99 6.16 2.46 -20.01
CA TYR A 99 5.42 1.20 -20.18
C TYR A 99 4.97 1.08 -21.62
N GLY A 100 5.20 -0.07 -22.23
CA GLY A 100 4.74 -0.38 -23.58
C GLY A 100 4.38 -1.84 -23.73
N TYR A 101 4.01 -2.23 -24.92
CA TYR A 101 3.77 -3.63 -25.26
C TYR A 101 3.99 -3.92 -26.73
N PHE A 102 4.31 -5.16 -27.04
CA PHE A 102 4.28 -5.73 -28.38
C PHE A 102 3.02 -6.58 -28.55
N SER A 103 2.29 -6.34 -29.63
CA SER A 103 1.20 -7.22 -30.04
C SER A 103 1.74 -8.53 -30.60
N GLU A 104 0.85 -9.50 -30.85
CA GLU A 104 1.26 -10.78 -31.45
C GLU A 104 2.09 -10.59 -32.71
N THR A 105 3.28 -11.21 -32.75
CA THR A 105 4.18 -11.19 -33.88
C THR A 105 5.10 -12.41 -33.85
N SER A 106 5.32 -13.03 -35.03
CA SER A 106 6.20 -14.20 -35.17
C SER A 106 7.67 -13.83 -35.40
N THR A 107 7.95 -12.56 -35.61
CA THR A 107 9.31 -12.03 -35.81
C THR A 107 9.61 -10.95 -34.78
N PHE A 108 10.89 -10.70 -34.50
CA PHE A 108 11.26 -9.56 -33.68
C PHE A 108 10.89 -8.25 -34.37
N VAL A 109 10.33 -7.34 -33.60
CA VAL A 109 10.04 -5.95 -33.96
C VAL A 109 10.63 -5.02 -32.91
N ASP A 110 10.98 -3.80 -33.32
CA ASP A 110 11.80 -2.91 -32.53
C ASP A 110 11.03 -1.66 -32.08
N HIS A 111 11.05 -1.37 -30.78
CA HIS A 111 10.73 -0.07 -30.20
C HIS A 111 12.03 0.63 -29.82
N ILE A 112 12.29 1.78 -30.38
CA ILE A 112 13.56 2.50 -30.25
C ILE A 112 13.32 3.79 -29.48
N TYR A 113 14.16 4.05 -28.48
CA TYR A 113 14.06 5.18 -27.58
C TYR A 113 15.36 5.97 -27.49
N ASN A 114 15.20 7.26 -27.21
CA ASN A 114 16.27 8.16 -26.82
C ASN A 114 16.02 8.61 -25.38
N LEU A 115 16.88 8.23 -24.45
CA LEU A 115 16.86 8.66 -23.06
C LEU A 115 17.92 9.73 -22.87
N THR A 116 17.50 10.94 -22.49
CA THR A 116 18.39 12.04 -22.16
C THR A 116 18.41 12.24 -20.65
N ILE A 117 19.61 12.24 -20.07
CA ILE A 117 19.87 12.63 -18.68
C ILE A 117 20.45 14.03 -18.70
N SER A 118 19.98 14.90 -17.84
CA SER A 118 20.40 16.31 -17.78
C SER A 118 20.68 16.76 -16.36
N PHE A 119 21.66 17.68 -16.25
CA PHE A 119 21.85 18.53 -15.09
C PHE A 119 21.46 19.96 -15.49
N PRO A 120 20.19 20.35 -15.37
CA PRO A 120 19.73 21.66 -15.87
C PRO A 120 20.39 22.82 -15.12
N SER A 121 20.69 23.89 -15.84
CA SER A 121 21.09 25.15 -15.24
C SER A 121 19.86 25.86 -14.65
N THR A 122 19.95 26.32 -13.40
CA THR A 122 18.89 27.05 -12.70
C THR A 122 19.37 28.44 -12.28
N GLU A 123 18.44 29.28 -11.81
CA GLU A 123 18.76 30.61 -11.27
C GLU A 123 19.32 30.53 -9.82
N TYR A 124 19.31 29.35 -9.21
CA TYR A 124 19.77 29.12 -7.85
C TYR A 124 21.22 28.65 -7.83
N ASP A 125 21.88 28.81 -6.65
CA ASP A 125 23.22 28.30 -6.41
C ASP A 125 23.22 26.76 -6.45
N GLN A 126 23.96 26.20 -7.39
CA GLN A 126 24.12 24.75 -7.58
C GLN A 126 25.52 24.25 -7.15
N SER A 127 26.27 25.05 -6.40
CA SER A 127 27.64 24.71 -5.97
C SER A 127 27.70 23.46 -5.07
N ALA A 128 26.60 23.13 -4.40
CA ALA A 128 26.48 21.91 -3.59
C ALA A 128 26.67 20.62 -4.41
N ASP A 129 26.44 20.69 -5.72
CA ASP A 129 26.56 19.57 -6.63
C ASP A 129 27.93 19.48 -7.35
N ASN A 130 28.86 20.37 -7.00
CA ASN A 130 30.24 20.32 -7.51
C ASN A 130 30.92 19.02 -7.08
N GLY A 131 31.56 18.35 -8.04
CA GLY A 131 32.30 17.11 -7.80
C GLY A 131 31.43 15.89 -7.52
N LYS A 132 30.12 16.01 -7.66
CA LYS A 132 29.18 14.88 -7.55
C LYS A 132 29.26 13.94 -8.73
N SER A 133 28.79 12.72 -8.56
CA SER A 133 28.81 11.67 -9.57
C SER A 133 27.46 10.99 -9.70
N PHE A 134 27.19 10.50 -10.88
CA PHE A 134 26.00 9.74 -11.23
C PHE A 134 26.39 8.51 -12.06
N ALA A 135 25.78 7.38 -11.76
CA ALA A 135 25.85 6.17 -12.57
C ALA A 135 24.50 5.47 -12.55
N ALA A 136 24.04 5.09 -13.73
CA ALA A 136 22.82 4.33 -13.91
C ALA A 136 22.91 3.49 -15.18
N HIS A 137 22.01 2.54 -15.34
CA HIS A 137 21.85 1.80 -16.57
C HIS A 137 20.37 1.60 -16.90
N VAL A 138 20.05 1.49 -18.17
CA VAL A 138 18.71 1.17 -18.63
C VAL A 138 18.53 -0.34 -18.65
N THR A 139 17.44 -0.82 -18.11
CA THR A 139 17.05 -2.24 -18.21
C THR A 139 15.55 -2.36 -18.50
N ILE A 140 15.08 -3.57 -18.71
CA ILE A 140 13.66 -3.86 -18.95
C ILE A 140 13.12 -4.87 -17.95
N GLY A 141 11.84 -4.70 -17.63
CA GLY A 141 11.04 -5.70 -16.91
C GLY A 141 9.85 -6.13 -17.77
N GLU A 142 9.34 -7.31 -17.51
CA GLU A 142 8.08 -7.77 -18.11
C GLU A 142 6.90 -7.35 -17.26
N GLY A 143 5.73 -7.19 -17.88
CA GLY A 143 4.44 -6.97 -17.23
C GLY A 143 3.86 -5.58 -17.39
N LYS A 144 2.57 -5.47 -17.01
CA LYS A 144 1.77 -4.24 -17.01
C LYS A 144 2.18 -3.33 -15.86
N GLN A 145 1.77 -2.06 -15.94
CA GLN A 145 1.83 -1.15 -14.79
C GLN A 145 0.94 -1.65 -13.66
N THR A 146 1.54 -1.89 -12.51
CA THR A 146 0.79 -2.32 -11.33
C THR A 146 0.09 -1.15 -10.66
N ILE A 147 -0.89 -1.45 -9.77
CA ILE A 147 -1.60 -0.41 -9.03
C ILE A 147 -0.68 0.43 -8.15
N SER A 148 0.32 -0.18 -7.52
CA SER A 148 1.30 0.57 -6.70
C SER A 148 2.18 1.49 -7.54
N GLU A 149 2.64 1.03 -8.70
CA GLU A 149 3.41 1.83 -9.65
C GLU A 149 2.58 2.98 -10.24
N TYR A 150 1.30 2.75 -10.51
CA TYR A 150 0.38 3.77 -11.00
C TYR A 150 0.18 4.89 -9.96
N ILE A 151 -0.20 4.52 -8.74
CA ILE A 151 -0.45 5.49 -7.66
C ILE A 151 0.82 6.28 -7.34
N SER A 152 1.99 5.65 -7.33
CA SER A 152 3.26 6.30 -7.03
C SER A 152 3.70 7.36 -8.06
N LYS A 153 3.04 7.43 -9.22
CA LYS A 153 3.30 8.42 -10.27
C LYS A 153 2.25 9.54 -10.35
N LEU A 154 1.20 9.45 -9.54
CA LEU A 154 0.16 10.47 -9.52
C LEU A 154 0.69 11.79 -8.94
N ASP A 155 0.14 12.91 -9.44
CA ASP A 155 0.34 14.20 -8.79
C ASP A 155 -0.18 14.15 -7.35
N LEU A 156 0.67 14.47 -6.39
CA LEU A 156 0.38 14.32 -4.96
C LEU A 156 -0.76 15.23 -4.54
N THR A 157 -0.66 16.52 -4.84
CA THR A 157 -1.63 17.53 -4.40
C THR A 157 -3.00 17.30 -5.03
N TYR A 158 -3.04 17.08 -6.35
CA TYR A 158 -4.29 16.87 -7.08
C TYR A 158 -5.06 15.63 -6.63
N ASN A 159 -4.36 14.58 -6.18
CA ASN A 159 -4.98 13.33 -5.78
C ASN A 159 -5.20 13.20 -4.27
N GLY A 160 -4.73 14.15 -3.47
CA GLY A 160 -4.76 14.08 -2.00
C GLY A 160 -3.79 13.03 -1.47
N LEU A 161 -2.57 13.02 -1.99
CA LEU A 161 -1.48 12.13 -1.61
C LEU A 161 -0.38 12.89 -0.88
N GLU A 162 0.28 12.20 0.05
CA GLU A 162 1.41 12.71 0.81
C GLU A 162 2.38 11.56 1.13
N ILE A 163 3.68 11.83 1.09
CA ILE A 163 4.69 10.90 1.62
C ILE A 163 4.81 11.13 3.12
N ASP A 164 4.58 10.08 3.92
CA ASP A 164 4.65 10.18 5.37
C ASP A 164 6.09 10.39 5.88
N ASP A 165 6.20 10.85 7.13
CA ASP A 165 7.46 11.13 7.79
C ASP A 165 8.10 9.89 8.45
N THR A 166 7.51 8.71 8.27
CA THR A 166 8.06 7.44 8.77
C THR A 166 9.37 7.07 8.06
N THR A 167 10.12 6.15 8.63
CA THR A 167 11.33 5.59 7.98
C THR A 167 11.00 4.85 6.69
N ASP A 168 9.78 4.30 6.57
CA ASP A 168 9.34 3.56 5.40
C ASP A 168 8.88 4.45 4.24
N LYS A 169 8.65 5.76 4.51
CA LYS A 169 8.24 6.73 3.47
C LYS A 169 7.05 6.25 2.66
N ASN A 170 5.98 5.84 3.35
CA ASN A 170 4.78 5.38 2.70
C ASN A 170 4.06 6.53 2.00
N LEU A 171 3.43 6.24 0.87
CA LEU A 171 2.60 7.17 0.14
C LEU A 171 1.15 7.01 0.62
N ARG A 172 0.56 8.04 1.23
CA ARG A 172 -0.75 7.97 1.87
C ARG A 172 -1.76 8.90 1.23
N TYR A 173 -3.00 8.44 1.14
CA TYR A 173 -4.13 9.31 0.81
C TYR A 173 -4.58 10.06 2.07
N VAL A 174 -4.64 11.39 1.97
CA VAL A 174 -4.87 12.32 3.08
C VAL A 174 -5.96 13.35 2.75
N GLY A 175 -6.48 14.01 3.78
CA GLY A 175 -7.47 15.07 3.65
C GLY A 175 -8.91 14.57 3.65
N ALA A 176 -9.86 15.49 3.44
CA ALA A 176 -11.29 15.17 3.51
C ALA A 176 -11.80 14.35 2.32
N SER A 177 -11.24 14.56 1.12
CA SER A 177 -11.78 14.00 -0.12
C SER A 177 -10.70 13.60 -1.11
N PRO A 178 -9.80 12.67 -0.75
CA PRO A 178 -8.79 12.18 -1.68
C PRO A 178 -9.42 11.32 -2.78
N LYS A 179 -8.73 11.23 -3.93
CA LYS A 179 -9.16 10.45 -5.10
C LYS A 179 -8.75 8.98 -4.97
N ASN A 180 -9.36 8.27 -4.04
CA ASN A 180 -8.94 6.94 -3.62
C ASN A 180 -10.05 5.88 -3.62
N TYR A 181 -11.14 6.11 -4.33
CA TYR A 181 -12.22 5.13 -4.46
C TYR A 181 -11.80 3.95 -5.35
N LEU A 182 -12.14 2.75 -4.92
CA LEU A 182 -11.82 1.48 -5.58
C LEU A 182 -13.03 0.55 -5.56
N LYS A 183 -13.32 -0.12 -6.67
CA LYS A 183 -14.24 -1.25 -6.73
C LYS A 183 -13.47 -2.55 -6.50
N PHE A 184 -13.81 -3.25 -5.44
CA PHE A 184 -13.22 -4.54 -5.11
C PHE A 184 -14.30 -5.48 -4.59
N ASN A 185 -14.37 -6.70 -5.09
CA ASN A 185 -15.37 -7.70 -4.72
C ASN A 185 -16.83 -7.25 -4.90
N ASN A 186 -17.11 -6.41 -5.92
CA ASN A 186 -18.40 -5.71 -6.13
C ASN A 186 -18.82 -4.80 -4.97
N GLU A 187 -17.92 -4.40 -4.15
CA GLU A 187 -18.11 -3.48 -3.04
C GLU A 187 -17.32 -2.20 -3.28
N THR A 188 -17.69 -1.13 -2.57
CA THR A 188 -16.91 0.11 -2.54
C THR A 188 -15.82 -0.02 -1.49
N TRP A 189 -14.59 0.18 -1.92
CA TRP A 189 -13.39 0.24 -1.08
C TRP A 189 -12.70 1.59 -1.26
N ARG A 190 -11.76 1.88 -0.39
CA ARG A 190 -10.92 3.07 -0.45
C ARG A 190 -9.45 2.65 -0.30
N ILE A 191 -8.56 3.30 -1.03
CA ILE A 191 -7.12 3.05 -0.93
C ILE A 191 -6.57 3.90 0.21
N ILE A 192 -5.90 3.26 1.19
CA ILE A 192 -5.21 3.96 2.29
C ILE A 192 -3.88 4.54 1.76
N GLY A 193 -3.16 3.77 0.96
CA GLY A 193 -1.90 4.21 0.41
C GLY A 193 -1.08 3.09 -0.22
N VAL A 194 0.14 3.43 -0.62
CA VAL A 194 1.20 2.49 -1.00
C VAL A 194 2.18 2.38 0.17
N PHE A 195 2.32 1.20 0.70
CA PHE A 195 3.15 0.92 1.88
C PHE A 195 4.41 0.17 1.48
N ASN A 196 5.54 0.69 1.87
CA ASN A 196 6.84 0.10 1.61
C ASN A 196 7.23 -0.91 2.71
N ASN A 197 8.19 -1.77 2.41
CA ASN A 197 8.74 -2.75 3.35
C ASN A 197 7.71 -3.73 3.94
N ILE A 198 6.69 -4.08 3.17
CA ILE A 198 5.71 -5.08 3.59
C ILE A 198 6.24 -6.48 3.32
N THR A 199 6.29 -7.31 4.35
CA THR A 199 6.67 -8.72 4.22
C THR A 199 5.47 -9.53 3.73
N THR A 200 5.57 -10.10 2.53
CA THR A 200 4.61 -11.05 1.97
C THR A 200 5.04 -12.48 2.23
N ILE A 201 4.07 -13.38 2.37
CA ILE A 201 4.31 -14.80 2.59
C ILE A 201 3.58 -15.59 1.49
N ASP A 202 4.33 -16.36 0.71
CA ASP A 202 3.76 -17.19 -0.34
C ASP A 202 3.13 -18.50 0.22
N LYS A 203 2.56 -19.32 -0.66
CA LYS A 203 1.93 -20.60 -0.28
C LYS A 203 2.92 -21.62 0.28
N LEU A 204 4.21 -21.46 0.02
CA LEU A 204 5.29 -22.32 0.49
C LEU A 204 5.92 -21.80 1.80
N GLY A 205 5.49 -20.61 2.26
CA GLY A 205 6.04 -19.95 3.43
C GLY A 205 7.28 -19.11 3.16
N ASN A 206 7.65 -18.88 1.89
CA ASN A 206 8.75 -17.99 1.55
C ASN A 206 8.35 -16.55 1.79
N GLU A 207 9.29 -15.77 2.31
CA GLU A 207 9.10 -14.35 2.62
C GLU A 207 9.74 -13.47 1.54
N LYS A 208 9.06 -12.37 1.20
CA LYS A 208 9.56 -11.33 0.32
C LYS A 208 9.14 -9.96 0.85
N THR A 209 10.00 -8.97 0.73
CA THR A 209 9.66 -7.58 1.06
C THR A 209 9.26 -6.83 -0.20
N GLU A 210 8.09 -6.19 -0.17
CA GLU A 210 7.49 -5.51 -1.34
C GLU A 210 6.81 -4.20 -0.92
N SER A 211 6.56 -3.35 -1.92
CA SER A 211 5.67 -2.19 -1.79
C SER A 211 4.28 -2.59 -2.23
N LEU A 212 3.29 -2.48 -1.35
CA LEU A 212 1.93 -2.95 -1.59
C LEU A 212 0.90 -1.85 -1.33
N VAL A 213 -0.21 -1.93 -2.06
CA VAL A 213 -1.37 -1.07 -1.84
C VAL A 213 -2.23 -1.65 -0.73
N LYS A 214 -2.49 -0.83 0.31
CA LYS A 214 -3.43 -1.13 1.39
C LYS A 214 -4.78 -0.52 1.09
N ILE A 215 -5.83 -1.32 1.20
CA ILE A 215 -7.22 -0.89 1.00
C ILE A 215 -8.07 -1.17 2.23
N ILE A 216 -9.15 -0.41 2.38
CA ILE A 216 -10.14 -0.58 3.44
C ILE A 216 -11.54 -0.53 2.84
N ARG A 217 -12.46 -1.36 3.31
CA ARG A 217 -13.86 -1.31 2.91
C ARG A 217 -14.47 0.05 3.28
N ASN A 218 -15.22 0.66 2.37
CA ASN A 218 -15.82 1.98 2.61
C ASN A 218 -16.85 1.92 3.74
N ASP A 219 -17.73 0.94 3.72
CA ASP A 219 -18.81 0.79 4.68
C ASP A 219 -18.48 -0.29 5.72
N SER A 220 -19.00 -0.11 6.93
CA SER A 220 -18.90 -1.13 7.98
C SER A 220 -19.67 -2.39 7.59
N LEU A 221 -19.21 -3.54 8.05
CA LEU A 221 -19.95 -4.81 8.00
C LEU A 221 -21.08 -4.85 9.04
N GLY A 222 -21.08 -3.95 9.99
CA GLY A 222 -21.93 -3.89 11.16
C GLY A 222 -21.10 -3.80 12.44
N ASP A 223 -21.78 -3.78 13.57
CA ASP A 223 -21.15 -3.68 14.88
C ASP A 223 -20.93 -5.09 15.46
N TYR A 224 -19.66 -5.39 15.76
CA TYR A 224 -19.23 -6.70 16.24
C TYR A 224 -18.19 -6.56 17.35
N SER A 225 -18.04 -7.59 18.16
CA SER A 225 -16.93 -7.66 19.11
C SER A 225 -15.61 -7.88 18.37
N TRP A 226 -14.55 -7.25 18.88
CA TRP A 226 -13.18 -7.54 18.43
C TRP A 226 -12.75 -8.95 18.90
N ASP A 227 -13.08 -9.25 20.16
CA ASP A 227 -12.97 -10.59 20.74
C ASP A 227 -14.14 -10.84 21.70
N SER A 228 -14.62 -12.09 21.78
CA SER A 228 -15.81 -12.40 22.54
C SER A 228 -15.52 -12.62 24.01
N SER A 229 -16.60 -12.61 24.82
CA SER A 229 -16.54 -12.72 26.26
C SER A 229 -16.73 -14.14 26.80
N GLU A 230 -16.64 -15.19 26.00
CA GLU A 230 -16.92 -16.57 26.43
C GLU A 230 -15.98 -17.11 27.52
N SER A 231 -14.82 -16.48 27.66
CA SER A 231 -13.82 -16.88 28.65
C SER A 231 -14.03 -16.19 29.99
N THR A 232 -13.82 -16.88 31.09
CA THR A 232 -13.66 -16.28 32.42
C THR A 232 -12.36 -15.48 32.56
N ILE A 233 -11.47 -15.60 31.57
CA ILE A 233 -10.26 -14.80 31.45
C ILE A 233 -10.66 -13.34 31.23
N ASN A 234 -9.97 -12.42 31.87
CA ASN A 234 -10.27 -10.99 31.82
C ASN A 234 -11.74 -10.64 32.16
N TYR A 235 -12.32 -11.36 33.12
CA TYR A 235 -13.71 -11.13 33.57
C TYR A 235 -14.76 -11.29 32.45
N GLY A 236 -14.44 -11.99 31.38
CA GLY A 236 -15.33 -12.16 30.24
C GLY A 236 -15.36 -10.99 29.25
N TYR A 237 -14.38 -10.09 29.29
CA TYR A 237 -14.31 -8.92 28.39
C TYR A 237 -13.48 -9.12 27.14
N GLY A 238 -13.07 -10.37 26.85
CA GLY A 238 -12.24 -10.69 25.70
C GLY A 238 -10.74 -10.49 25.94
N ILE A 239 -9.96 -10.74 24.91
CA ILE A 239 -8.50 -10.70 24.94
C ILE A 239 -8.02 -9.82 23.79
N ASN A 240 -7.14 -8.87 24.05
CA ASN A 240 -6.59 -7.99 23.02
C ASN A 240 -5.39 -8.60 22.26
N GLU A 241 -5.47 -9.87 21.92
CA GLU A 241 -4.50 -10.61 21.10
C GLU A 241 -5.12 -10.99 19.76
N TRP A 242 -4.74 -10.25 18.69
CA TRP A 242 -5.35 -10.41 17.37
C TRP A 242 -5.26 -11.81 16.83
N SER A 243 -4.13 -12.51 17.01
CA SER A 243 -3.95 -13.86 16.46
C SER A 243 -4.88 -14.92 17.07
N GLN A 244 -5.60 -14.58 18.12
CA GLN A 244 -6.59 -15.43 18.81
C GLN A 244 -7.98 -14.81 18.82
N ALA A 245 -8.14 -13.60 18.30
CA ALA A 245 -9.39 -12.85 18.35
C ALA A 245 -10.48 -13.50 17.48
N ASP A 246 -11.73 -13.47 17.96
CA ASP A 246 -12.87 -13.96 17.20
C ASP A 246 -13.05 -13.20 15.89
N LEU A 247 -12.86 -11.86 15.91
CA LEU A 247 -12.94 -11.05 14.72
C LEU A 247 -11.91 -11.46 13.66
N MET A 248 -10.68 -11.77 14.06
CA MET A 248 -9.66 -12.27 13.15
C MET A 248 -10.12 -13.58 12.49
N THR A 249 -10.67 -14.49 13.27
CA THR A 249 -11.16 -15.79 12.77
C THR A 249 -12.32 -15.58 11.78
N GLU A 250 -13.29 -14.76 12.12
CA GLU A 250 -14.46 -14.50 11.27
C GLU A 250 -14.09 -13.78 9.95
N LEU A 251 -13.09 -12.93 9.96
CA LEU A 251 -12.60 -12.29 8.73
C LEU A 251 -11.79 -13.25 7.84
N ASN A 252 -11.18 -14.30 8.41
CA ASN A 252 -10.22 -15.17 7.71
C ASN A 252 -10.53 -16.68 7.83
N ASN A 253 -11.71 -17.08 8.22
CA ASN A 253 -12.02 -18.46 8.62
C ASN A 253 -11.62 -19.50 7.57
N ASP A 254 -12.01 -19.32 6.30
CA ASP A 254 -11.62 -20.23 5.20
C ASP A 254 -10.11 -20.29 4.97
N TYR A 255 -9.44 -19.20 5.29
CA TYR A 255 -8.01 -19.11 5.12
C TYR A 255 -7.24 -19.84 6.22
N ILE A 256 -7.75 -19.79 7.46
CA ILE A 256 -7.11 -20.39 8.64
C ILE A 256 -7.50 -21.85 8.80
N ASN A 257 -8.77 -22.16 8.56
CA ASN A 257 -9.33 -23.49 8.68
C ASN A 257 -10.24 -23.81 7.48
N PRO A 258 -9.71 -24.42 6.41
CA PRO A 258 -10.47 -24.73 5.20
C PRO A 258 -11.64 -25.71 5.44
N ASN A 259 -11.69 -26.36 6.60
CA ASN A 259 -12.78 -27.25 7.03
C ASN A 259 -13.32 -26.80 8.39
N PRO A 260 -13.92 -25.60 8.52
CA PRO A 260 -14.45 -25.16 9.80
C PRO A 260 -15.54 -26.12 10.24
N THR A 261 -15.41 -26.68 11.43
CA THR A 261 -16.51 -27.31 12.15
C THR A 261 -17.38 -26.15 12.66
N SER A 262 -18.23 -25.66 11.82
CA SER A 262 -18.88 -24.35 11.84
C SER A 262 -19.86 -24.08 12.98
N SER A 263 -19.95 -24.95 13.98
CA SER A 263 -21.01 -24.86 14.97
C SER A 263 -20.63 -24.16 16.28
N THR A 264 -19.39 -23.71 16.41
CA THR A 264 -18.89 -23.22 17.72
C THR A 264 -18.36 -21.80 17.73
N THR A 265 -18.21 -21.14 16.60
CA THR A 265 -17.81 -19.73 16.63
C THR A 265 -19.05 -18.86 16.83
N LEU A 266 -19.33 -18.52 18.06
CA LEU A 266 -20.34 -17.56 18.41
C LEU A 266 -19.75 -16.15 18.16
N TRP A 267 -20.41 -15.42 17.32
CA TRP A 267 -20.07 -14.04 17.04
C TRP A 267 -20.89 -13.12 17.92
N PHE A 268 -20.24 -12.31 18.74
CA PHE A 268 -20.91 -11.39 19.66
C PHE A 268 -20.96 -9.97 19.06
N ASN A 269 -22.12 -9.33 19.15
CA ASN A 269 -22.28 -7.92 18.81
C ASN A 269 -22.45 -7.07 20.07
N GLY A 270 -21.51 -7.13 21.00
CA GLY A 270 -21.50 -6.40 22.26
C GLY A 270 -22.41 -6.98 23.34
N GLU A 271 -22.06 -6.72 24.59
CA GLU A 271 -22.83 -6.99 25.82
C GLU A 271 -23.59 -8.32 25.85
N ASN A 272 -22.91 -9.43 25.52
CA ASN A 272 -23.43 -10.78 25.56
C ASN A 272 -24.54 -11.13 24.53
N ASN A 273 -24.71 -10.36 23.49
CA ASN A 273 -25.61 -10.71 22.39
C ASN A 273 -24.88 -11.53 21.33
N ALA A 274 -24.93 -12.85 21.45
CA ALA A 274 -24.44 -13.74 20.41
C ALA A 274 -25.27 -13.57 19.13
N LYS A 275 -24.62 -13.33 17.99
CA LYS A 275 -25.25 -13.57 16.69
C LYS A 275 -25.12 -15.04 16.36
N ASN A 276 -26.24 -15.75 16.31
CA ASN A 276 -26.29 -17.10 15.79
C ASN A 276 -25.95 -17.09 14.28
N GLY A 277 -24.86 -17.74 13.92
CA GLY A 277 -24.46 -17.91 12.53
C GLY A 277 -22.94 -17.73 12.35
N SER A 278 -22.35 -18.61 11.59
CA SER A 278 -20.97 -18.44 11.15
C SER A 278 -20.93 -17.31 10.11
N TYR A 279 -20.54 -16.11 10.52
CA TYR A 279 -20.18 -15.08 9.57
C TYR A 279 -18.77 -15.38 9.08
N ASP A 280 -18.65 -15.66 7.82
CA ASP A 280 -17.39 -15.96 7.18
C ASP A 280 -17.16 -14.94 6.07
N TYR A 281 -16.46 -13.87 6.41
CA TYR A 281 -16.27 -12.77 5.47
C TYR A 281 -15.46 -13.20 4.24
N ILE A 282 -14.42 -14.01 4.44
CA ILE A 282 -13.56 -14.42 3.32
C ILE A 282 -14.28 -15.34 2.33
N LYS A 283 -15.28 -16.13 2.77
CA LYS A 283 -16.14 -16.94 1.88
C LYS A 283 -17.03 -16.10 0.98
N ASN A 284 -17.36 -14.88 1.39
CA ASN A 284 -18.16 -13.96 0.59
C ASN A 284 -17.31 -13.20 -0.44
N ILE A 285 -15.99 -13.36 -0.41
CA ILE A 285 -15.09 -12.77 -1.41
C ILE A 285 -15.02 -13.71 -2.61
N LYS A 286 -15.33 -13.18 -3.80
CA LYS A 286 -15.21 -13.93 -5.05
C LYS A 286 -13.78 -14.39 -5.28
N SER A 287 -13.61 -15.58 -5.88
CA SER A 287 -12.26 -16.14 -6.15
C SER A 287 -11.34 -15.19 -6.89
N SER A 288 -11.86 -14.47 -7.91
CA SER A 288 -11.09 -13.48 -8.67
C SER A 288 -10.60 -12.29 -7.83
N SER A 289 -11.33 -11.91 -6.78
CA SER A 289 -10.92 -10.89 -5.82
C SER A 289 -10.01 -11.46 -4.75
N LEU A 290 -10.31 -12.67 -4.26
CA LEU A 290 -9.50 -13.37 -3.27
C LEU A 290 -8.07 -13.61 -3.77
N ASP A 291 -7.91 -13.93 -5.06
CA ASP A 291 -6.62 -14.13 -5.70
C ASP A 291 -5.76 -12.86 -5.75
N LYS A 292 -6.35 -11.68 -5.61
CA LYS A 292 -5.65 -10.39 -5.56
C LYS A 292 -5.18 -10.00 -4.16
N ILE A 293 -5.61 -10.71 -3.12
CA ILE A 293 -5.24 -10.41 -1.72
C ILE A 293 -3.88 -11.03 -1.39
N ALA A 294 -2.95 -10.22 -0.91
CA ALA A 294 -1.68 -10.70 -0.39
C ALA A 294 -1.85 -11.27 1.02
N LYS A 295 -1.15 -12.36 1.32
CA LYS A 295 -0.88 -12.76 2.69
C LYS A 295 0.36 -12.00 3.15
N VAL A 296 0.21 -11.21 4.21
CA VAL A 296 1.28 -10.34 4.70
C VAL A 296 1.51 -10.53 6.19
N ARG A 297 2.68 -10.11 6.64
CA ARG A 297 2.98 -9.99 8.07
C ARG A 297 2.43 -8.68 8.60
N TRP A 298 1.38 -8.76 9.42
CA TRP A 298 0.81 -7.65 10.15
C TRP A 298 1.56 -7.44 11.46
N ASN A 299 1.84 -6.19 11.80
CA ASN A 299 2.42 -5.84 13.09
C ASN A 299 1.31 -5.77 14.16
N LEU A 300 1.56 -6.32 15.33
CA LEU A 300 0.61 -6.39 16.43
C LEU A 300 1.07 -5.60 17.66
N GLY A 301 2.02 -4.69 17.50
CA GLY A 301 2.42 -3.77 18.55
C GLY A 301 1.28 -2.82 18.92
N GLY A 302 1.36 -2.26 20.10
CA GLY A 302 0.39 -1.30 20.61
C GLY A 302 1.07 -0.30 21.54
N TYR A 303 0.27 0.63 22.05
CA TYR A 303 0.73 1.68 22.94
C TYR A 303 -0.18 1.81 24.17
N ASN A 304 0.32 2.43 25.23
CA ASN A 304 -0.41 2.59 26.49
C ASN A 304 -1.05 3.97 26.66
N THR A 305 -1.07 4.76 25.62
CA THR A 305 -1.67 6.08 25.57
C THR A 305 -2.01 6.45 24.12
N TYR A 306 -3.00 7.27 23.93
CA TYR A 306 -3.31 7.94 22.67
C TYR A 306 -2.82 9.41 22.66
N SER A 307 -2.22 9.90 23.76
CA SER A 307 -1.52 11.20 23.82
C SER A 307 -0.10 11.07 23.27
N VAL A 308 0.00 10.87 21.97
CA VAL A 308 1.23 10.53 21.26
C VAL A 308 1.13 11.01 19.82
N SER A 309 2.27 11.36 19.19
CA SER A 309 2.30 11.69 17.75
C SER A 309 1.98 10.47 16.90
N VAL A 310 1.45 10.71 15.69
CA VAL A 310 1.14 9.64 14.74
C VAL A 310 2.39 8.83 14.38
N LEU A 311 3.55 9.49 14.25
CA LEU A 311 4.82 8.81 13.98
C LEU A 311 5.22 7.86 15.14
N ASN A 312 5.07 8.30 16.38
CA ASN A 312 5.37 7.43 17.53
C ASN A 312 4.38 6.28 17.66
N MET A 313 3.10 6.50 17.33
CA MET A 313 2.11 5.42 17.24
C MET A 313 2.50 4.40 16.17
N TYR A 314 2.88 4.86 14.96
CA TYR A 314 3.37 3.99 13.90
C TYR A 314 4.57 3.13 14.33
N ASN A 315 5.52 3.72 15.04
CA ASN A 315 6.68 2.99 15.56
C ASN A 315 6.29 1.98 16.65
N ALA A 316 5.34 2.33 17.52
CA ALA A 316 4.85 1.43 18.57
C ALA A 316 4.10 0.21 17.99
N GLU A 317 3.31 0.39 16.95
CA GLU A 317 2.63 -0.70 16.23
C GLU A 317 3.62 -1.75 15.69
N ARG A 318 4.83 -1.33 15.35
CA ARG A 318 5.93 -2.16 14.81
C ARG A 318 6.94 -2.59 15.86
N GLY A 319 6.72 -2.16 17.09
CA GLY A 319 7.56 -2.51 18.23
C GLY A 319 7.15 -3.81 18.90
N THR A 320 7.86 -4.13 19.97
CA THR A 320 7.49 -5.24 20.86
C THR A 320 6.33 -4.83 21.74
N LEU A 321 5.27 -5.62 21.73
CA LEU A 321 4.10 -5.38 22.58
C LEU A 321 4.40 -5.81 24.02
N HIS A 322 4.27 -4.87 24.94
CA HIS A 322 4.33 -5.11 26.38
C HIS A 322 3.00 -4.75 27.00
N ILE A 323 2.25 -5.75 27.46
CA ILE A 323 1.01 -5.54 28.21
C ILE A 323 1.35 -5.34 29.69
N SER A 324 0.84 -4.27 30.28
CA SER A 324 0.97 -4.02 31.71
C SER A 324 0.06 -4.98 32.50
N ASN A 325 0.63 -5.72 33.43
CA ASN A 325 -0.09 -6.67 34.31
C ASN A 325 -0.97 -7.68 33.55
N PRO A 326 -0.41 -8.51 32.65
CA PRO A 326 -1.18 -9.53 31.94
C PRO A 326 -1.59 -10.63 32.96
N SER A 327 -2.76 -10.50 33.56
CA SER A 327 -3.31 -11.49 34.49
C SER A 327 -4.00 -12.65 33.79
N ASP A 328 -4.04 -12.62 32.47
CA ASP A 328 -4.77 -13.58 31.63
C ASP A 328 -3.93 -14.80 31.19
N GLY A 329 -2.64 -14.79 31.46
CA GLY A 329 -1.74 -15.89 31.06
C GLY A 329 -1.51 -16.00 29.54
N ILE A 330 -1.95 -15.02 28.75
CA ILE A 330 -1.83 -15.01 27.29
C ILE A 330 -0.51 -14.39 26.87
N THR A 331 0.22 -15.09 25.98
CA THR A 331 1.40 -14.53 25.33
C THR A 331 0.98 -13.73 24.13
N ARG A 332 1.28 -12.41 24.15
CA ARG A 332 1.02 -11.51 23.00
C ARG A 332 2.10 -11.67 21.95
N LYS A 333 1.66 -11.79 20.72
CA LYS A 333 2.55 -11.83 19.55
C LYS A 333 2.83 -10.41 19.06
N ASN A 334 4.02 -10.21 18.49
CA ASN A 334 4.38 -8.94 17.86
C ASN A 334 3.92 -8.88 16.40
N THR A 335 3.62 -10.02 15.79
CA THR A 335 3.20 -10.13 14.38
C THR A 335 2.21 -11.26 14.16
N TRP A 336 1.44 -11.14 13.09
CA TRP A 336 0.53 -12.17 12.60
C TRP A 336 0.58 -12.22 11.06
N ASP A 337 0.63 -13.41 10.51
CA ASP A 337 0.68 -13.63 9.06
C ASP A 337 -0.71 -13.98 8.54
N GLY A 338 -1.34 -13.05 7.84
CA GLY A 338 -2.71 -13.24 7.37
C GLY A 338 -3.12 -12.31 6.24
N LYS A 339 -4.37 -12.44 5.78
CA LYS A 339 -4.89 -11.70 4.63
C LYS A 339 -5.68 -10.46 5.03
N ILE A 340 -6.63 -10.59 5.97
CA ILE A 340 -7.60 -9.54 6.28
C ILE A 340 -7.47 -9.16 7.75
N ALA A 341 -7.30 -7.87 7.99
CA ALA A 341 -7.24 -7.30 9.33
C ALA A 341 -8.03 -5.97 9.37
N LEU A 342 -7.63 -5.05 10.21
CA LEU A 342 -8.20 -3.72 10.36
C LEU A 342 -7.12 -2.67 10.06
N MET A 343 -7.52 -1.40 9.92
CA MET A 343 -6.56 -0.30 9.86
C MET A 343 -5.83 -0.14 11.19
N TYR A 344 -4.65 0.45 11.13
CA TYR A 344 -3.90 0.84 12.32
C TYR A 344 -4.37 2.21 12.87
N PRO A 345 -4.15 2.51 14.15
CA PRO A 345 -4.28 3.87 14.67
C PRO A 345 -3.50 4.90 13.85
N SER A 346 -2.27 4.55 13.41
CA SER A 346 -1.46 5.43 12.57
C SER A 346 -2.04 5.65 11.16
N ASP A 347 -2.76 4.68 10.59
CA ASP A 347 -3.46 4.87 9.32
C ASP A 347 -4.51 5.98 9.44
N TYR A 348 -5.28 5.94 10.54
CA TYR A 348 -6.29 6.95 10.83
C TYR A 348 -5.67 8.34 11.08
N GLY A 349 -4.60 8.40 11.87
CA GLY A 349 -3.91 9.66 12.16
C GLY A 349 -3.30 10.30 10.92
N TYR A 350 -2.62 9.53 10.08
CA TYR A 350 -2.04 10.04 8.83
C TYR A 350 -3.08 10.44 7.78
N ALA A 351 -4.29 9.91 7.82
CA ALA A 351 -5.35 10.33 6.91
C ALA A 351 -5.82 11.78 7.15
N SER A 352 -5.61 12.31 8.35
CA SER A 352 -5.85 13.73 8.66
C SER A 352 -4.68 14.59 8.19
N THR A 353 -4.99 15.78 7.65
CA THR A 353 -4.00 16.83 7.38
C THR A 353 -3.87 17.84 8.54
N ASP A 354 -4.65 17.67 9.61
CA ASP A 354 -4.56 18.51 10.80
C ASP A 354 -3.27 18.22 11.58
N THR A 355 -2.38 19.20 11.64
CA THR A 355 -1.08 19.07 12.31
C THR A 355 -1.22 18.81 13.80
N ALA A 356 -2.25 19.35 14.46
CA ALA A 356 -2.48 19.11 15.88
C ALA A 356 -2.81 17.63 16.15
N CYS A 357 -3.55 16.95 15.24
CA CYS A 357 -3.75 15.50 15.30
C CYS A 357 -2.43 14.75 15.11
N ARG A 358 -1.62 15.14 14.13
CA ARG A 358 -0.36 14.45 13.81
C ARG A 358 0.66 14.57 14.94
N ASP A 359 0.70 15.72 15.60
CA ASP A 359 1.60 15.96 16.75
C ASP A 359 1.12 15.24 18.01
N ASN A 360 -0.20 15.12 18.19
CA ASN A 360 -0.81 14.44 19.34
C ASN A 360 -2.20 13.90 18.98
N MET A 361 -2.36 12.59 18.90
CA MET A 361 -3.62 11.93 18.51
C MET A 361 -4.76 12.15 19.52
N SER A 362 -4.46 12.62 20.73
CA SER A 362 -5.47 13.02 21.74
C SER A 362 -5.85 14.50 21.67
N SER A 363 -5.26 15.27 20.74
CA SER A 363 -5.54 16.70 20.64
C SER A 363 -7.01 16.96 20.33
N SER A 364 -7.56 18.01 20.94
CA SER A 364 -8.94 18.42 20.77
C SER A 364 -9.08 19.94 20.77
N THR A 365 -10.09 20.44 20.07
CA THR A 365 -10.48 21.84 20.07
C THR A 365 -11.97 21.92 20.41
N ASN A 366 -12.33 22.64 21.48
CA ASN A 366 -13.70 22.71 22.00
C ASN A 366 -14.31 21.30 22.29
N ASP A 367 -13.54 20.43 22.92
CA ASP A 367 -13.89 19.05 23.26
C ASP A 367 -14.13 18.11 22.06
N VAL A 368 -13.78 18.54 20.86
CA VAL A 368 -13.88 17.75 19.64
C VAL A 368 -12.50 17.38 19.16
N SER A 369 -12.28 16.11 18.83
CA SER A 369 -10.99 15.61 18.36
C SER A 369 -10.52 16.31 17.08
N ASN A 370 -9.27 16.75 17.06
CA ASN A 370 -8.63 17.29 15.87
C ASN A 370 -8.38 16.21 14.81
N CYS A 371 -8.30 14.94 15.20
CA CYS A 371 -8.05 13.82 14.27
C CYS A 371 -9.21 13.52 13.32
N LYS A 372 -10.41 14.06 13.56
CA LYS A 372 -11.50 13.98 12.58
C LYS A 372 -11.41 15.03 11.46
N ASN A 373 -10.63 16.11 11.69
CA ASN A 373 -10.54 17.20 10.74
C ASN A 373 -9.78 16.76 9.49
N GLU A 374 -10.33 17.12 8.31
CA GLU A 374 -9.70 16.77 7.05
C GLU A 374 -9.24 15.29 7.02
N ASN A 375 -10.13 14.38 7.42
CA ASN A 375 -9.83 12.96 7.57
C ASN A 375 -10.90 12.09 6.91
N TRP A 376 -10.59 11.55 5.75
CA TRP A 376 -11.51 10.72 4.98
C TRP A 376 -11.79 9.34 5.62
N LEU A 377 -10.97 8.89 6.57
CA LEU A 377 -11.21 7.64 7.31
C LEU A 377 -12.23 7.80 8.43
N PHE A 378 -12.49 9.03 8.88
CA PHE A 378 -13.53 9.31 9.85
C PHE A 378 -14.92 9.11 9.23
N ASN A 379 -15.77 8.29 9.86
CA ASN A 379 -17.09 7.93 9.36
C ASN A 379 -18.23 8.26 10.33
N SER A 380 -17.97 9.04 11.38
CA SER A 380 -18.94 9.43 12.41
C SER A 380 -19.60 8.26 13.15
N ALA A 381 -18.89 7.15 13.28
CA ALA A 381 -19.33 5.95 13.99
C ALA A 381 -18.19 5.37 14.81
N TYR A 382 -18.51 4.65 15.87
CA TYR A 382 -17.54 3.83 16.55
C TYR A 382 -17.00 2.76 15.60
N GLN A 383 -15.68 2.58 15.55
CA GLN A 383 -15.08 1.54 14.73
C GLN A 383 -13.82 0.96 15.36
N TRP A 384 -13.68 -0.36 15.26
CA TRP A 384 -12.49 -1.06 15.69
C TRP A 384 -11.30 -0.76 14.78
N ILE A 385 -10.13 -0.69 15.40
CA ILE A 385 -8.83 -0.68 14.72
C ILE A 385 -7.95 -1.82 15.25
N LEU A 386 -6.79 -2.05 14.64
CA LEU A 386 -6.07 -3.31 14.83
C LEU A 386 -5.31 -3.40 16.16
N SER A 387 -4.77 -2.28 16.62
CA SER A 387 -3.77 -2.31 17.70
C SER A 387 -4.38 -2.49 19.09
N PRO A 388 -3.77 -3.31 19.95
CA PRO A 388 -4.16 -3.41 21.35
C PRO A 388 -3.75 -2.16 22.13
N TYR A 389 -4.58 -1.76 23.10
CA TYR A 389 -4.21 -0.78 24.11
C TYR A 389 -3.40 -1.47 25.20
N SER A 390 -2.11 -1.17 25.29
CA SER A 390 -1.17 -1.99 26.08
C SER A 390 -1.16 -1.76 27.58
N SER A 391 -2.05 -0.88 28.10
CA SER A 391 -2.21 -0.69 29.55
C SER A 391 -2.85 -1.88 30.28
N ASN A 392 -3.54 -2.76 29.56
CA ASN A 392 -4.15 -3.97 30.11
C ASN A 392 -4.33 -5.03 29.02
N GLY A 393 -4.83 -6.21 29.39
CA GLY A 393 -5.01 -7.34 28.48
C GLY A 393 -6.36 -7.41 27.77
N LEU A 394 -7.26 -6.42 27.96
CA LEU A 394 -8.66 -6.51 27.52
C LEU A 394 -9.12 -5.36 26.61
N ASN A 395 -8.37 -4.26 26.52
CA ASN A 395 -8.76 -3.11 25.71
C ASN A 395 -8.03 -3.07 24.37
N VAL A 396 -8.76 -2.63 23.36
CA VAL A 396 -8.29 -2.43 21.99
C VAL A 396 -8.55 -0.99 21.60
N PHE A 397 -7.68 -0.41 20.77
CA PHE A 397 -7.94 0.92 20.22
C PHE A 397 -9.15 0.93 19.30
N ASP A 398 -9.89 2.01 19.36
CA ASP A 398 -11.03 2.31 18.50
C ASP A 398 -11.00 3.78 18.04
N VAL A 399 -11.84 4.12 17.08
CA VAL A 399 -12.21 5.50 16.76
C VAL A 399 -13.61 5.74 17.27
N ASP A 400 -13.79 6.75 18.11
CA ASP A 400 -15.10 7.09 18.66
C ASP A 400 -15.94 8.01 17.72
N LEU A 401 -17.18 8.32 18.15
CA LEU A 401 -18.10 9.18 17.40
C LEU A 401 -17.57 10.60 17.16
N ASP A 402 -16.67 11.07 18.02
CA ASP A 402 -16.08 12.40 17.92
C ASP A 402 -14.78 12.40 17.10
N GLY A 403 -14.39 11.23 16.55
CA GLY A 403 -13.17 11.04 15.79
C GLY A 403 -11.91 10.96 16.64
N ARG A 404 -12.05 10.72 17.91
CA ARG A 404 -10.95 10.51 18.85
C ARG A 404 -10.46 9.07 18.73
N ILE A 405 -9.14 8.89 18.78
CA ILE A 405 -8.57 7.58 19.10
C ILE A 405 -8.82 7.33 20.59
N HIS A 406 -9.47 6.25 20.88
CA HIS A 406 -9.85 5.82 22.21
C HIS A 406 -9.53 4.34 22.40
N ASP A 407 -9.88 3.76 23.53
CA ASP A 407 -9.76 2.33 23.79
C ASP A 407 -11.02 1.81 24.47
N TYR A 408 -11.43 0.61 24.11
CA TYR A 408 -12.58 -0.04 24.70
C TYR A 408 -12.36 -1.54 24.89
N LEU A 409 -13.20 -2.15 25.72
CA LEU A 409 -13.18 -3.61 25.95
C LEU A 409 -13.36 -4.35 24.63
N ALA A 410 -12.52 -5.35 24.37
CA ALA A 410 -12.55 -6.14 23.13
C ALA A 410 -13.93 -6.77 22.86
N SER A 411 -14.72 -7.04 23.90
CA SER A 411 -16.09 -7.56 23.78
C SER A 411 -17.15 -6.49 23.45
N GLY A 412 -16.78 -5.22 23.33
CA GLY A 412 -17.69 -4.16 22.91
C GLY A 412 -18.18 -4.34 21.47
N ALA A 413 -19.31 -3.67 21.12
CA ALA A 413 -19.87 -3.74 19.76
C ALA A 413 -19.56 -2.47 19.00
N TYR A 414 -18.61 -2.53 18.08
CA TYR A 414 -18.20 -1.41 17.23
C TYR A 414 -18.15 -1.82 15.75
N GLY A 415 -18.20 -0.83 14.89
CA GLY A 415 -18.17 -1.03 13.44
C GLY A 415 -16.88 -1.71 12.97
N VAL A 416 -17.02 -2.61 12.03
CA VAL A 416 -15.93 -3.36 11.43
C VAL A 416 -15.75 -3.00 9.96
N ARG A 417 -14.63 -2.39 9.62
CA ARG A 417 -14.21 -2.11 8.24
C ARG A 417 -12.96 -2.92 7.93
N PRO A 418 -13.08 -4.04 7.22
CA PRO A 418 -11.93 -4.86 6.84
C PRO A 418 -10.90 -4.05 6.06
N ALA A 419 -9.63 -4.30 6.34
CA ALA A 419 -8.48 -3.79 5.60
C ALA A 419 -7.60 -4.94 5.13
N LEU A 420 -6.98 -4.78 3.97
CA LEU A 420 -6.12 -5.78 3.37
C LEU A 420 -5.09 -5.14 2.44
N PHE A 421 -4.09 -5.93 2.06
CA PHE A 421 -3.10 -5.55 1.06
C PHE A 421 -3.37 -6.28 -0.26
N LEU A 422 -3.31 -5.56 -1.36
CA LEU A 422 -3.33 -6.14 -2.70
C LEU A 422 -1.94 -6.68 -3.04
N LYS A 423 -1.89 -7.78 -3.81
CA LYS A 423 -0.63 -8.31 -4.34
C LYS A 423 0.07 -7.28 -5.24
N SER A 424 1.38 -7.37 -5.32
CA SER A 424 2.22 -6.43 -6.08
C SER A 424 2.00 -6.47 -7.60
N ASP A 425 1.41 -7.54 -8.12
CA ASP A 425 1.12 -7.74 -9.55
C ASP A 425 -0.28 -7.27 -9.97
N VAL A 426 -1.09 -6.77 -9.05
CA VAL A 426 -2.44 -6.26 -9.35
C VAL A 426 -2.37 -5.01 -10.21
N VAL A 427 -3.20 -4.95 -11.25
CA VAL A 427 -3.22 -3.91 -12.28
C VAL A 427 -4.54 -3.14 -12.23
N ILE A 428 -4.49 -1.82 -12.47
CA ILE A 428 -5.68 -1.00 -12.68
C ILE A 428 -6.21 -1.24 -14.11
N ALA A 429 -7.49 -1.58 -14.20
CA ALA A 429 -8.20 -1.71 -15.48
C ALA A 429 -8.85 -0.39 -15.94
N GLY A 430 -9.17 0.52 -15.01
CA GLY A 430 -9.79 1.80 -15.32
C GLY A 430 -10.17 2.60 -14.08
N GLY A 431 -10.83 3.74 -14.29
CA GLY A 431 -11.27 4.65 -13.24
C GLY A 431 -10.24 5.72 -12.88
N THR A 432 -10.67 6.71 -12.12
CA THR A 432 -9.83 7.85 -11.66
C THR A 432 -9.76 7.94 -10.15
N GLY A 433 -10.54 7.15 -9.43
CA GLY A 433 -10.62 7.18 -7.97
C GLY A 433 -11.36 8.40 -7.38
N GLU A 434 -11.90 9.29 -8.20
CA GLU A 434 -12.51 10.57 -7.77
C GLU A 434 -13.81 10.40 -7.00
N SER A 435 -14.60 9.40 -7.36
CA SER A 435 -15.90 9.10 -6.76
C SER A 435 -16.23 7.61 -6.85
N ILE A 436 -17.33 7.20 -6.27
CA ILE A 436 -17.84 5.81 -6.37
C ILE A 436 -18.09 5.42 -7.82
N GLU A 437 -18.64 6.34 -8.63
CA GLU A 437 -18.94 6.10 -10.04
C GLU A 437 -17.69 5.96 -10.89
N ASN A 438 -16.65 6.73 -10.53
CA ASN A 438 -15.37 6.76 -11.21
C ASN A 438 -14.25 6.04 -10.41
N ALA A 439 -14.66 5.13 -9.53
CA ALA A 439 -13.71 4.35 -8.73
C ALA A 439 -12.76 3.54 -9.61
N TYR A 440 -11.52 3.37 -9.15
CA TYR A 440 -10.59 2.45 -9.80
C TYR A 440 -11.20 1.05 -9.90
N THR A 441 -10.94 0.37 -11.00
CA THR A 441 -11.28 -1.04 -11.21
C THR A 441 -10.00 -1.84 -11.41
N LEU A 442 -10.01 -3.11 -11.03
CA LEU A 442 -8.85 -4.00 -11.08
C LEU A 442 -9.03 -5.08 -12.16
N GLU A 443 -7.92 -5.41 -12.81
CA GLU A 443 -7.84 -6.53 -13.75
C GLU A 443 -7.46 -7.84 -13.06
#